data_4b5d891e95a7bf95dd24b3812adbfba8
#
_entry.id   4b5d891e95a7bf95dd24b3812adbfba8
#
_cell.length_a   1.000
_cell.length_b   1.000
_cell.length_c   1.000
_cell.angle_alpha   90.00
_cell.angle_beta   90.00
_cell.angle_gamma   90.00
#
_symmetry.space_group_name_H-M   'P 1'
#
loop_
_entity.id
_entity.type
_entity.pdbx_description
1 polymer ?
#
loop_
_entity_poly.entity_id
_entity_poly.type
_entity_poly.pdbx_seq_one_letter_code
_entity_poly.pdbx_strand_id
1 'polypeptide(L)'
;ACIVPDGVLFGSSKAHKAIRQAIVDDNRLEAVISMPSGVFKPYAGVSTGILIFTKTGHGGTDKVWFYDMKADGFSLDDKRAPVKENDIPDILERFNNLDKEVERKRTEQSFLVDKQEIIDNDYDLSINKYKEVVYEKVEYPPTSEILADIEALNREIDKNLAELKALLNDGKEEESE
;
A
#
# COMPACT_ATOMS: atom_id res chain seq x y z
N ALA A 1 -3.87 -10.24 -18.70
CA ALA A 1 -3.31 -9.62 -17.49
C ALA A 1 -1.80 -9.79 -17.47
N CYS A 2 -1.08 -8.78 -17.06
CA CYS A 2 0.38 -8.76 -16.99
C CYS A 2 0.83 -8.16 -15.67
N ILE A 3 1.68 -8.87 -14.92
CA ILE A 3 2.31 -8.35 -13.72
C ILE A 3 3.59 -7.64 -14.12
N VAL A 4 3.76 -6.42 -13.63
CA VAL A 4 4.93 -5.58 -13.90
C VAL A 4 5.47 -4.98 -12.61
N PRO A 5 6.79 -4.74 -12.50
CA PRO A 5 7.33 -3.92 -11.42
C PRO A 5 6.79 -2.48 -11.51
N ASP A 6 6.57 -1.82 -10.36
CA ASP A 6 6.07 -0.44 -10.31
C ASP A 6 6.88 0.53 -11.19
N GLY A 7 8.18 0.32 -11.33
CA GLY A 7 9.02 1.13 -12.20
C GLY A 7 8.56 1.20 -13.65
N VAL A 8 7.80 0.23 -14.13
CA VAL A 8 7.19 0.27 -15.47
C VAL A 8 6.01 1.26 -15.50
N LEU A 9 5.27 1.38 -14.39
CA LEU A 9 4.06 2.22 -14.31
C LEU A 9 4.39 3.72 -14.35
N PHE A 10 5.52 4.16 -13.77
CA PHE A 10 5.90 5.57 -13.67
C PHE A 10 7.29 5.90 -14.20
N GLY A 11 8.07 4.90 -14.61
CA GLY A 11 9.45 5.11 -15.06
C GLY A 11 9.57 6.14 -16.18
N SER A 12 10.56 7.04 -16.09
CA SER A 12 10.77 8.16 -17.01
C SER A 12 11.55 7.79 -18.28
N SER A 13 12.03 6.54 -18.41
CA SER A 13 12.74 6.13 -19.61
C SER A 13 11.82 6.12 -20.85
N LYS A 14 12.39 6.43 -22.03
CA LYS A 14 11.65 6.38 -23.28
C LYS A 14 10.98 5.02 -23.54
N ALA A 15 11.63 3.93 -23.14
CA ALA A 15 11.09 2.58 -23.30
C ALA A 15 9.85 2.35 -22.42
N HIS A 16 9.89 2.74 -21.14
CA HIS A 16 8.75 2.64 -20.25
C HIS A 16 7.56 3.46 -20.75
N LYS A 17 7.81 4.70 -21.15
CA LYS A 17 6.76 5.56 -21.70
C LYS A 17 6.15 4.97 -22.97
N ALA A 18 6.97 4.49 -23.92
CA ALA A 18 6.48 3.88 -25.15
C ALA A 18 5.59 2.66 -24.89
N ILE A 19 5.94 1.83 -23.90
CA ILE A 19 5.11 0.67 -23.51
C ILE A 19 3.76 1.14 -22.95
N ARG A 20 3.74 2.13 -22.05
CA ARG A 20 2.50 2.67 -21.49
C ARG A 20 1.62 3.31 -22.58
N GLN A 21 2.21 4.08 -23.48
CA GLN A 21 1.50 4.65 -24.64
C GLN A 21 0.86 3.56 -25.49
N ALA A 22 1.61 2.54 -25.87
CA ALA A 22 1.09 1.45 -26.67
C ALA A 22 -0.07 0.69 -25.95
N ILE A 23 -0.02 0.56 -24.63
CA ILE A 23 -1.10 -0.09 -23.87
C ILE A 23 -2.34 0.81 -23.82
N VAL A 24 -2.18 2.13 -23.62
CA VAL A 24 -3.28 3.08 -23.45
C VAL A 24 -3.87 3.52 -24.77
N ASP A 25 -3.03 3.77 -25.81
CA ASP A 25 -3.47 4.35 -27.08
C ASP A 25 -3.81 3.30 -28.13
N ASP A 26 -2.98 2.26 -28.27
CA ASP A 26 -3.15 1.24 -29.30
C ASP A 26 -4.04 0.07 -28.86
N ASN A 27 -4.28 -0.05 -27.54
CA ASN A 27 -5.06 -1.13 -26.96
C ASN A 27 -6.13 -0.57 -26.02
N ARG A 28 -6.91 -1.45 -25.41
CA ARG A 28 -7.88 -1.09 -24.39
C ARG A 28 -7.35 -1.47 -23.02
N LEU A 29 -6.80 -0.50 -22.29
CA LEU A 29 -6.45 -0.66 -20.88
C LEU A 29 -7.72 -0.59 -20.04
N GLU A 30 -7.99 -1.62 -19.27
CA GLU A 30 -9.21 -1.74 -18.47
C GLU A 30 -8.93 -1.47 -16.99
N ALA A 31 -7.81 -2.01 -16.46
CA ALA A 31 -7.49 -1.84 -15.06
C ALA A 31 -5.99 -1.80 -14.76
N VAL A 32 -5.66 -1.10 -13.66
CA VAL A 32 -4.36 -1.11 -13.00
C VAL A 32 -4.58 -1.43 -11.53
N ILE A 33 -4.07 -2.57 -11.07
CA ILE A 33 -4.13 -2.98 -9.67
C ILE A 33 -2.75 -2.83 -9.08
N SER A 34 -2.58 -1.89 -8.15
CA SER A 34 -1.32 -1.69 -7.42
C SER A 34 -1.22 -2.69 -6.28
N MET A 35 -0.12 -3.42 -6.22
CA MET A 35 0.14 -4.42 -5.18
C MET A 35 1.27 -3.96 -4.26
N PRO A 36 1.16 -4.14 -2.94
CA PRO A 36 2.19 -3.73 -1.99
C PRO A 36 3.47 -4.56 -2.16
N SER A 37 4.59 -4.01 -1.68
CA SER A 37 5.84 -4.76 -1.58
C SER A 37 5.66 -5.98 -0.68
N GLY A 38 6.34 -7.08 -1.05
CA GLY A 38 6.29 -8.32 -0.27
C GLY A 38 5.30 -9.38 -0.75
N VAL A 39 4.38 -9.06 -1.68
CA VAL A 39 3.43 -10.04 -2.25
C VAL A 39 4.16 -11.23 -2.89
N PHE A 40 5.31 -11.00 -3.50
CA PHE A 40 6.11 -12.04 -4.18
C PHE A 40 7.31 -12.53 -3.37
N LYS A 41 7.38 -12.22 -2.09
CA LYS A 41 8.42 -12.80 -1.22
C LYS A 41 8.29 -14.33 -1.14
N PRO A 42 9.40 -15.06 -1.00
CA PRO A 42 10.79 -14.56 -0.86
C PRO A 42 11.49 -14.20 -2.19
N TYR A 43 10.83 -14.32 -3.33
CA TYR A 43 11.47 -14.16 -4.66
C TYR A 43 11.71 -12.67 -5.01
N ALA A 44 10.78 -11.79 -4.69
CA ALA A 44 10.89 -10.36 -4.94
C ALA A 44 10.23 -9.55 -3.83
N GLY A 45 10.95 -8.54 -3.32
CA GLY A 45 10.45 -7.64 -2.28
C GLY A 45 9.94 -6.30 -2.81
N VAL A 46 9.93 -6.10 -4.14
CA VAL A 46 9.49 -4.85 -4.76
C VAL A 46 7.96 -4.79 -4.89
N SER A 47 7.41 -3.58 -4.88
CA SER A 47 6.02 -3.35 -5.25
C SER A 47 5.82 -3.60 -6.75
N THR A 48 4.63 -4.06 -7.10
CA THR A 48 4.29 -4.46 -8.47
C THR A 48 2.88 -3.99 -8.79
N GLY A 49 2.53 -4.00 -10.08
CA GLY A 49 1.17 -3.76 -10.54
C GLY A 49 0.68 -4.85 -11.49
N ILE A 50 -0.62 -5.04 -11.53
CA ILE A 50 -1.28 -5.86 -12.55
C ILE A 50 -1.92 -4.92 -13.56
N LEU A 51 -1.53 -5.04 -14.83
CA LEU A 51 -2.18 -4.38 -15.95
C LEU A 51 -3.17 -5.36 -16.59
N ILE A 52 -4.45 -4.98 -16.67
CA ILE A 52 -5.48 -5.75 -17.35
C ILE A 52 -5.87 -4.98 -18.61
N PHE A 53 -5.67 -5.57 -19.77
CA PHE A 53 -5.96 -4.93 -21.04
C PHE A 53 -6.36 -5.92 -22.13
N THR A 54 -7.16 -5.46 -23.07
CA THR A 54 -7.51 -6.19 -24.28
C THR A 54 -6.64 -5.68 -25.43
N LYS A 55 -5.94 -6.59 -26.10
CA LYS A 55 -5.13 -6.27 -27.28
C LYS A 55 -6.06 -6.05 -28.48
N THR A 56 -6.37 -4.82 -28.77
CA THR A 56 -7.24 -4.42 -29.88
C THR A 56 -6.46 -4.00 -31.14
N GLY A 57 -5.29 -3.36 -30.95
CA GLY A 57 -4.48 -2.79 -32.02
C GLY A 57 -5.07 -1.52 -32.67
N HIS A 58 -6.19 -1.00 -32.14
CA HIS A 58 -6.85 0.21 -32.63
C HIS A 58 -7.40 1.08 -31.49
N GLY A 59 -6.88 0.90 -30.27
CA GLY A 59 -7.30 1.66 -29.10
C GLY A 59 -8.54 1.08 -28.43
N GLY A 60 -9.28 1.96 -27.73
CA GLY A 60 -10.53 1.62 -27.05
C GLY A 60 -10.51 1.88 -25.54
N THR A 61 -9.40 2.41 -25.00
CA THR A 61 -9.35 2.92 -23.63
C THR A 61 -10.21 4.19 -23.53
N ASP A 62 -11.13 4.22 -22.58
CA ASP A 62 -11.95 5.38 -22.23
C ASP A 62 -11.65 5.80 -20.79
N LYS A 63 -11.96 4.92 -19.84
CA LYS A 63 -11.62 5.05 -18.43
C LYS A 63 -10.83 3.83 -17.98
N VAL A 64 -9.91 4.04 -17.05
CA VAL A 64 -9.09 2.99 -16.45
C VAL A 64 -9.46 2.86 -14.98
N TRP A 65 -9.76 1.65 -14.55
CA TRP A 65 -10.01 1.37 -13.15
C TRP A 65 -8.70 1.16 -12.39
N PHE A 66 -8.53 1.91 -11.31
CA PHE A 66 -7.40 1.78 -10.40
C PHE A 66 -7.83 1.14 -9.09
N TYR A 67 -7.04 0.23 -8.58
CA TYR A 67 -7.25 -0.40 -7.28
C TYR A 67 -5.95 -0.43 -6.47
N ASP A 68 -6.01 0.04 -5.22
CA ASP A 68 -4.89 0.08 -4.28
C ASP A 68 -4.97 -1.12 -3.32
N MET A 69 -4.46 -2.26 -3.77
CA MET A 69 -4.44 -3.49 -2.98
C MET A 69 -3.53 -3.36 -1.77
N LYS A 70 -4.00 -3.76 -0.60
CA LYS A 70 -3.28 -3.70 0.68
C LYS A 70 -2.87 -5.09 1.17
N ALA A 71 -3.69 -6.11 0.89
CA ALA A 71 -3.49 -7.45 1.38
C ALA A 71 -3.96 -8.51 0.37
N ASP A 72 -3.26 -9.63 0.33
CA ASP A 72 -3.54 -10.76 -0.55
C ASP A 72 -3.88 -12.06 0.21
N GLY A 73 -4.20 -11.97 1.51
CA GLY A 73 -4.47 -13.12 2.36
C GLY A 73 -3.21 -13.73 3.00
N PHE A 74 -2.04 -13.11 2.80
CA PHE A 74 -0.79 -13.56 3.39
C PHE A 74 0.00 -12.39 3.98
N SER A 75 0.83 -12.68 5.00
CA SER A 75 1.74 -11.68 5.55
C SER A 75 2.75 -11.21 4.49
N LEU A 76 3.13 -9.94 4.56
CA LEU A 76 4.08 -9.34 3.60
C LEU A 76 5.55 -9.54 3.98
N ASP A 77 5.82 -10.41 4.94
CA ASP A 77 7.16 -10.86 5.34
C ASP A 77 7.62 -12.10 4.54
N ASP A 78 8.83 -12.57 4.82
CA ASP A 78 9.41 -13.71 4.10
C ASP A 78 8.70 -15.05 4.39
N LYS A 79 7.92 -15.13 5.46
CA LYS A 79 7.19 -16.35 5.85
C LYS A 79 5.91 -16.54 5.06
N ARG A 80 5.31 -15.45 4.57
CA ARG A 80 4.04 -15.49 3.82
C ARG A 80 2.98 -16.34 4.54
N ALA A 81 2.84 -16.14 5.86
CA ALA A 81 1.84 -16.85 6.64
C ALA A 81 0.43 -16.38 6.29
N PRO A 82 -0.58 -17.27 6.24
CA PRO A 82 -1.96 -16.87 5.99
C PRO A 82 -2.47 -15.85 7.02
N VAL A 83 -3.13 -14.78 6.55
CA VAL A 83 -3.79 -13.75 7.36
C VAL A 83 -5.23 -13.56 6.89
N LYS A 84 -6.05 -12.85 7.67
CA LYS A 84 -7.48 -12.65 7.34
C LYS A 84 -7.68 -11.56 6.29
N GLU A 85 -6.80 -10.57 6.27
CA GLU A 85 -6.85 -9.43 5.37
C GLU A 85 -6.58 -9.89 3.95
N ASN A 86 -7.57 -9.74 3.07
CA ASN A 86 -7.50 -10.21 1.69
C ASN A 86 -8.43 -9.39 0.79
N ASP A 87 -7.84 -8.59 -0.09
CA ASP A 87 -8.56 -7.73 -1.02
C ASP A 87 -8.96 -8.45 -2.33
N ILE A 88 -8.45 -9.66 -2.59
CA ILE A 88 -8.71 -10.36 -3.86
C ILE A 88 -10.20 -10.57 -4.13
N PRO A 89 -11.03 -10.99 -3.16
CA PRO A 89 -12.47 -11.11 -3.40
C PRO A 89 -13.14 -9.78 -3.75
N ASP A 90 -12.76 -8.67 -3.09
CA ASP A 90 -13.27 -7.32 -3.37
C ASP A 90 -12.83 -6.84 -4.76
N ILE A 91 -11.59 -7.10 -5.16
CA ILE A 91 -11.09 -6.79 -6.51
C ILE A 91 -11.94 -7.49 -7.57
N LEU A 92 -12.22 -8.78 -7.40
CA LEU A 92 -13.02 -9.55 -8.34
C LEU A 92 -14.47 -9.06 -8.41
N GLU A 93 -15.09 -8.79 -7.27
CA GLU A 93 -16.46 -8.26 -7.21
C GLU A 93 -16.55 -6.91 -7.92
N ARG A 94 -15.66 -5.98 -7.63
CA ARG A 94 -15.65 -4.63 -8.20
C ARG A 94 -15.33 -4.62 -9.68
N PHE A 95 -14.30 -5.35 -10.09
CA PHE A 95 -13.93 -5.44 -11.50
C PHE A 95 -15.07 -5.99 -12.37
N ASN A 96 -15.87 -6.90 -11.84
CA ASN A 96 -17.06 -7.40 -12.53
C ASN A 96 -18.28 -6.44 -12.49
N ASN A 97 -18.20 -5.35 -11.72
CA ASN A 97 -19.29 -4.38 -11.53
C ASN A 97 -18.78 -2.93 -11.68
N LEU A 98 -17.99 -2.65 -12.71
CA LEU A 98 -17.38 -1.32 -12.93
C LEU A 98 -18.37 -0.16 -13.02
N ASP A 99 -19.62 -0.43 -13.37
CA ASP A 99 -20.69 0.58 -13.38
C ASP A 99 -20.91 1.21 -12.00
N LYS A 100 -20.69 0.47 -10.93
CA LYS A 100 -20.79 0.96 -9.55
C LYS A 100 -19.57 1.78 -9.09
N GLU A 101 -18.46 1.71 -9.84
CA GLU A 101 -17.24 2.45 -9.52
C GLU A 101 -17.28 3.92 -10.00
N VAL A 102 -18.28 4.28 -10.84
CA VAL A 102 -18.40 5.64 -11.44
C VAL A 102 -18.56 6.73 -10.38
N GLU A 103 -19.22 6.42 -9.27
CA GLU A 103 -19.47 7.39 -8.19
C GLU A 103 -18.39 7.40 -7.09
N ARG A 104 -17.39 6.51 -7.19
CA ARG A 104 -16.37 6.39 -6.16
C ARG A 104 -15.37 7.55 -6.22
N LYS A 105 -15.00 8.02 -5.02
CA LYS A 105 -14.04 9.12 -4.86
C LYS A 105 -12.60 8.59 -4.92
N ARG A 106 -11.70 9.44 -5.33
CA ARG A 106 -10.25 9.13 -5.39
C ARG A 106 -9.58 8.95 -4.03
N THR A 107 -10.28 9.25 -2.96
CA THR A 107 -9.87 8.97 -1.58
C THR A 107 -10.11 7.52 -1.18
N GLU A 108 -10.92 6.79 -1.96
CA GLU A 108 -11.25 5.38 -1.70
C GLU A 108 -10.18 4.43 -2.24
N GLN A 109 -10.35 3.13 -1.99
CA GLN A 109 -9.37 2.11 -2.39
C GLN A 109 -9.38 1.83 -3.89
N SER A 110 -10.51 2.07 -4.56
CA SER A 110 -10.62 1.97 -6.02
C SER A 110 -11.40 3.15 -6.59
N PHE A 111 -11.08 3.51 -7.83
CA PHE A 111 -11.71 4.62 -8.56
C PHE A 111 -11.42 4.53 -10.06
N LEU A 112 -12.15 5.31 -10.84
CA LEU A 112 -11.95 5.43 -12.29
C LEU A 112 -11.15 6.70 -12.62
N VAL A 113 -10.29 6.61 -13.62
CA VAL A 113 -9.51 7.74 -14.18
C VAL A 113 -9.78 7.81 -15.68
N ASP A 114 -10.07 8.98 -16.19
CA ASP A 114 -10.30 9.20 -17.62
C ASP A 114 -8.98 9.07 -18.41
N LYS A 115 -9.04 8.49 -19.61
CA LYS A 115 -7.89 8.36 -20.51
C LYS A 115 -7.18 9.68 -20.73
N GLN A 116 -7.92 10.78 -20.92
CA GLN A 116 -7.32 12.10 -21.18
C GLN A 116 -6.42 12.53 -20.02
N GLU A 117 -6.85 12.30 -18.79
CA GLU A 117 -6.04 12.63 -17.62
C GLU A 117 -4.74 11.81 -17.55
N ILE A 118 -4.78 10.54 -17.99
CA ILE A 118 -3.57 9.70 -18.07
C ILE A 118 -2.61 10.26 -19.12
N ILE A 119 -3.11 10.72 -20.26
CA ILE A 119 -2.31 11.37 -21.31
C ILE A 119 -1.68 12.66 -20.78
N ASP A 120 -2.45 13.52 -20.12
CA ASP A 120 -2.01 14.81 -19.57
C ASP A 120 -0.95 14.61 -18.46
N ASN A 121 -0.96 13.47 -17.79
CA ASN A 121 0.04 13.05 -16.80
C ASN A 121 1.17 12.18 -17.40
N ASP A 122 1.47 12.35 -18.68
CA ASP A 122 2.59 11.67 -19.35
C ASP A 122 2.50 10.14 -19.32
N TYR A 123 1.28 9.62 -19.41
CA TYR A 123 0.97 8.18 -19.33
C TYR A 123 1.44 7.54 -18.03
N ASP A 124 1.52 8.28 -16.95
CA ASP A 124 1.79 7.69 -15.62
C ASP A 124 0.63 6.77 -15.23
N LEU A 125 0.93 5.53 -14.87
CA LEU A 125 -0.04 4.53 -14.45
C LEU A 125 0.11 4.18 -12.97
N SER A 126 0.89 4.97 -12.20
CA SER A 126 0.97 4.79 -10.75
C SER A 126 -0.30 5.31 -10.07
N ILE A 127 -0.86 4.52 -9.18
CA ILE A 127 -2.08 4.91 -8.46
C ILE A 127 -1.90 6.18 -7.63
N ASN A 128 -0.71 6.39 -7.08
CA ASN A 128 -0.39 7.55 -6.24
C ASN A 128 -0.49 8.88 -6.99
N LYS A 129 -0.44 8.85 -8.33
CA LYS A 129 -0.60 10.05 -9.17
C LYS A 129 -2.04 10.58 -9.15
N TYR A 130 -3.02 9.69 -8.97
CA TYR A 130 -4.44 9.98 -9.09
C TYR A 130 -5.19 9.90 -7.76
N LYS A 131 -4.64 9.15 -6.80
CA LYS A 131 -5.25 8.98 -5.48
C LYS A 131 -5.17 10.26 -4.67
N GLU A 132 -6.30 10.66 -4.11
CA GLU A 132 -6.37 11.79 -3.17
C GLU A 132 -6.16 11.30 -1.74
N VAL A 133 -5.33 12.00 -0.98
CA VAL A 133 -5.10 11.71 0.42
C VAL A 133 -5.89 12.71 1.25
N VAL A 134 -6.81 12.22 2.07
CA VAL A 134 -7.49 13.06 3.07
C VAL A 134 -6.53 13.22 4.24
N TYR A 135 -6.02 14.43 4.42
CA TYR A 135 -5.26 14.77 5.61
C TYR A 135 -6.22 15.03 6.77
N GLU A 136 -6.42 14.04 7.63
CA GLU A 136 -6.98 14.31 8.95
C GLU A 136 -5.92 15.05 9.77
N LYS A 137 -6.28 16.24 10.25
CA LYS A 137 -5.42 17.00 11.15
C LYS A 137 -5.30 16.24 12.47
N VAL A 138 -4.18 15.54 12.64
CA VAL A 138 -3.88 14.91 13.92
C VAL A 138 -3.61 16.03 14.94
N GLU A 139 -4.51 16.17 15.91
CA GLU A 139 -4.28 17.05 17.05
C GLU A 139 -3.42 16.30 18.06
N TYR A 140 -2.18 16.73 18.18
CA TYR A 140 -1.27 16.21 19.19
C TYR A 140 -1.54 16.89 20.52
N PRO A 141 -1.44 16.15 21.65
CA PRO A 141 -1.52 16.77 22.97
C PRO A 141 -0.41 17.83 23.13
N PRO A 142 -0.62 18.85 23.98
CA PRO A 142 0.38 19.86 24.24
C PRO A 142 1.72 19.24 24.66
N THR A 143 2.82 19.85 24.27
CA THR A 143 4.17 19.35 24.58
C THR A 143 4.39 19.17 26.09
N SER A 144 3.75 20.01 26.92
CA SER A 144 3.78 19.90 28.39
C SER A 144 3.13 18.60 28.92
N GLU A 145 2.06 18.13 28.28
CA GLU A 145 1.40 16.88 28.63
C GLU A 145 2.27 15.68 28.24
N ILE A 146 2.83 15.69 27.03
CA ILE A 146 3.77 14.65 26.57
C ILE A 146 4.98 14.56 27.49
N LEU A 147 5.54 15.70 27.93
CA LEU A 147 6.66 15.72 28.87
C LEU A 147 6.27 15.17 30.25
N ALA A 148 5.07 15.49 30.75
CA ALA A 148 4.58 14.94 32.02
C ALA A 148 4.41 13.42 31.96
N ASP A 149 3.91 12.90 30.85
CA ASP A 149 3.77 11.44 30.63
C ASP A 149 5.15 10.75 30.58
N ILE A 150 6.12 11.35 29.88
CA ILE A 150 7.50 10.84 29.85
C ILE A 150 8.10 10.80 31.25
N GLU A 151 7.93 11.85 32.05
CA GLU A 151 8.42 11.90 33.43
C GLU A 151 7.72 10.87 34.33
N ALA A 152 6.44 10.61 34.13
CA ALA A 152 5.70 9.60 34.87
C ALA A 152 6.22 8.18 34.53
N LEU A 153 6.41 7.88 33.25
CA LEU A 153 6.97 6.61 32.79
C LEU A 153 8.40 6.39 33.29
N ASN A 154 9.23 7.41 33.29
CA ASN A 154 10.59 7.30 33.83
C ASN A 154 10.59 6.96 35.33
N ARG A 155 9.71 7.57 36.12
CA ARG A 155 9.56 7.24 37.55
C ARG A 155 9.11 5.80 37.77
N GLU A 156 8.23 5.29 36.93
CA GLU A 156 7.79 3.89 36.98
C GLU A 156 8.95 2.93 36.61
N ILE A 157 9.72 3.25 35.60
CA ILE A 157 10.94 2.50 35.22
C ILE A 157 11.92 2.47 36.37
N ASP A 158 12.23 3.60 36.99
CA ASP A 158 13.17 3.68 38.12
C ASP A 158 12.68 2.84 39.33
N LYS A 159 11.39 2.88 39.62
CA LYS A 159 10.77 2.04 40.65
C LYS A 159 10.94 0.54 40.35
N ASN A 160 10.57 0.10 39.16
CA ASN A 160 10.65 -1.29 38.74
C ASN A 160 12.12 -1.79 38.74
N LEU A 161 13.07 -0.94 38.32
CA LEU A 161 14.49 -1.24 38.40
C LEU A 161 14.99 -1.37 39.85
N ALA A 162 14.50 -0.56 40.77
CA ALA A 162 14.85 -0.67 42.20
C ALA A 162 14.32 -1.97 42.79
N GLU A 163 13.06 -2.33 42.49
CA GLU A 163 12.45 -3.60 42.93
C GLU A 163 13.21 -4.81 42.37
N LEU A 164 13.56 -4.79 41.07
CA LEU A 164 14.35 -5.85 40.47
C LEU A 164 15.74 -6.03 41.14
N LYS A 165 16.41 -4.91 41.42
CA LYS A 165 17.71 -4.94 42.11
C LYS A 165 17.59 -5.50 43.53
N ALA A 166 16.52 -5.21 44.25
CA ALA A 166 16.25 -5.77 45.58
C ALA A 166 16.09 -7.30 45.52
N LEU A 167 15.25 -7.77 44.58
CA LEU A 167 15.01 -9.22 44.38
C LEU A 167 16.30 -9.97 44.00
N LEU A 168 17.17 -9.37 43.17
CA LEU A 168 18.44 -9.98 42.78
C LEU A 168 19.48 -10.00 43.92
N ASN A 169 19.38 -9.10 44.89
CA ASN A 169 20.26 -9.10 46.08
C ASN A 169 19.77 -10.08 47.13
N ASP A 170 18.46 -10.17 47.36
CA ASP A 170 17.88 -11.14 48.28
C ASP A 170 18.17 -12.61 47.87
N GLY A 171 18.12 -12.88 46.53
CA GLY A 171 18.43 -14.23 46.01
C GLY A 171 19.93 -14.61 46.09
N LYS A 172 20.84 -13.66 46.34
CA LYS A 172 22.26 -13.97 46.56
C LYS A 172 22.61 -14.30 48.02
N GLU A 173 21.78 -13.89 48.95
CA GLU A 173 22.00 -14.23 50.37
C GLU A 173 21.51 -15.65 50.69
N GLU A 174 20.53 -16.19 49.95
CA GLU A 174 20.06 -17.57 50.13
C GLU A 174 20.98 -18.64 49.49
N GLU A 175 21.83 -18.31 48.55
CA GLU A 175 22.82 -19.25 47.94
C GLU A 175 24.15 -19.32 48.72
N SER A 176 24.29 -18.57 49.80
CA SER A 176 25.54 -18.52 50.60
C SER A 176 25.47 -19.14 52.01
N GLU A 177 24.39 -19.83 52.33
CA GLU A 177 24.27 -20.73 53.49
C GLU A 177 24.28 -22.22 53.05
#